data_4474ffb1ebdd7d9e4785189353e55a36
#
_entry.id   4474ffb1ebdd7d9e4785189353e55a36
#
_cell.length_a   1.000
_cell.length_b   1.000
_cell.length_c   1.000
_cell.angle_alpha   90.00
_cell.angle_beta   90.00
_cell.angle_gamma   90.00
#
_symmetry.space_group_name_H-M   'P 1'
#
loop_
_entity.id
_entity.type
_entity.pdbx_description
1 polymer ?
#
loop_
_entity_poly.entity_id
_entity_poly.type
_entity_poly.pdbx_seq_one_letter_code
_entity_poly.pdbx_strand_id
1 'polypeptide(L)'
;MEFKKVLLDSLESVYTVCHLQHPDGEYVLAASEGKEGTCFAYDVRNQFQKQLVWQGPGGTRSIIQVPGSLDFVATQEFYPDYDAAHCRLVYGHFENGSWLIQPMQDFPYLHRFDLIAAKERQGVHFVGLSIANSKLFPEDWLDRGKVYVGHLDREGQQLEAIEELPLRLLKLHGYFPAHQEGYSFISAVEGVFKLHIPERLGAPWSVEQVYDQEISDLVEVNWSGPEAKDKALILGFQGDRFQVLNALFQQEIYRFPEATPFVQALWAGSLAGRASVLLGYREGRAELLLLQMQEQEVVTYRVAEQVGATSVLAFNYEGQDYILSANRTQNQLVCYQVVKKD
;
A
#
# COMPACT_ATOMS: atom_id res chain seq x y z
N MET A 1 -24.40 7.60 5.16
CA MET A 1 -23.08 8.23 4.99
C MET A 1 -23.03 8.89 3.64
N GLU A 2 -22.38 10.03 3.47
CA GLU A 2 -22.22 10.77 2.23
C GLU A 2 -20.75 11.07 1.99
N PHE A 3 -20.31 11.12 0.72
CA PHE A 3 -18.94 11.38 0.32
C PHE A 3 -18.89 12.61 -0.57
N LYS A 4 -18.31 13.69 -0.06
CA LYS A 4 -18.14 14.92 -0.81
C LYS A 4 -16.83 14.84 -1.60
N LYS A 5 -16.95 14.72 -2.93
CA LYS A 5 -15.80 14.63 -3.84
C LYS A 5 -15.07 15.98 -3.93
N VAL A 6 -13.76 15.97 -3.72
CA VAL A 6 -12.83 17.07 -3.97
C VAL A 6 -11.76 16.58 -4.93
N LEU A 7 -11.78 17.08 -6.17
CA LEU A 7 -10.71 16.80 -7.14
C LEU A 7 -9.46 17.57 -6.71
N LEU A 8 -8.39 16.85 -6.35
CA LEU A 8 -7.11 17.47 -6.02
C LEU A 8 -6.29 17.75 -7.27
N ASP A 9 -6.28 16.80 -8.22
CA ASP A 9 -5.51 16.95 -9.45
C ASP A 9 -6.00 16.03 -10.58
N SER A 10 -5.65 16.42 -11.83
CA SER A 10 -5.67 15.54 -12.99
C SER A 10 -4.26 15.07 -13.26
N LEU A 11 -3.97 13.83 -12.88
CA LEU A 11 -2.64 13.21 -12.93
C LEU A 11 -2.68 11.97 -13.82
N GLU A 12 -2.08 12.07 -14.99
CA GLU A 12 -2.05 10.96 -15.95
C GLU A 12 -1.38 9.72 -15.34
N SER A 13 -2.02 8.58 -15.54
CA SER A 13 -1.52 7.30 -15.02
C SER A 13 -1.25 7.31 -13.52
N VAL A 14 -2.00 8.09 -12.73
CA VAL A 14 -1.89 8.09 -11.27
C VAL A 14 -2.03 6.67 -10.73
N TYR A 15 -1.13 6.25 -9.85
CA TYR A 15 -1.09 4.87 -9.39
C TYR A 15 -1.01 4.74 -7.87
N THR A 16 -0.09 5.42 -7.22
CA THR A 16 0.13 5.29 -5.78
C THR A 16 -0.13 6.59 -5.05
N VAL A 17 -0.59 6.46 -3.81
CA VAL A 17 -0.73 7.57 -2.86
C VAL A 17 -0.05 7.21 -1.55
N CYS A 18 0.46 8.22 -0.87
CA CYS A 18 1.06 8.10 0.45
C CYS A 18 0.64 9.30 1.32
N HIS A 19 0.47 9.09 2.61
CA HIS A 19 0.24 10.15 3.59
C HIS A 19 1.47 10.28 4.48
N LEU A 20 2.15 11.43 4.40
CA LEU A 20 3.28 11.78 5.27
C LEU A 20 2.77 12.64 6.42
N GLN A 21 3.01 12.19 7.65
CA GLN A 21 2.60 12.90 8.85
C GLN A 21 3.79 13.10 9.80
N HIS A 22 4.07 14.35 10.16
CA HIS A 22 5.11 14.74 11.11
C HIS A 22 4.71 16.06 11.78
N PRO A 23 5.20 16.40 12.99
CA PRO A 23 4.95 17.70 13.61
C PRO A 23 5.26 18.90 12.71
N ASP A 24 6.28 18.80 11.86
CA ASP A 24 6.73 19.88 10.96
C ASP A 24 5.89 20.01 9.68
N GLY A 25 5.07 19.03 9.34
CA GLY A 25 4.25 19.08 8.13
C GLY A 25 3.32 17.86 7.97
N GLU A 26 2.32 18.01 7.11
CA GLU A 26 1.41 16.93 6.75
C GLU A 26 1.10 17.02 5.26
N TYR A 27 1.47 15.98 4.53
CA TYR A 27 1.39 15.97 3.07
C TYR A 27 0.76 14.68 2.55
N VAL A 28 0.03 14.81 1.47
CA VAL A 28 -0.35 13.68 0.63
C VAL A 28 0.55 13.67 -0.59
N LEU A 29 1.20 12.54 -0.87
CA LEU A 29 1.96 12.34 -2.09
C LEU A 29 1.16 11.48 -3.06
N ALA A 30 1.23 11.81 -4.34
CA ALA A 30 0.69 10.99 -5.42
C ALA A 30 1.65 10.90 -6.57
N ALA A 31 1.82 9.69 -7.13
CA ALA A 31 2.75 9.44 -8.22
C ALA A 31 2.14 8.56 -9.32
N SER A 32 2.68 8.72 -10.53
CA SER A 32 2.25 8.04 -11.74
C SER A 32 3.08 6.79 -12.05
N GLU A 33 2.45 5.79 -12.69
CA GLU A 33 3.12 4.58 -13.18
C GLU A 33 3.69 4.71 -14.61
N GLY A 34 3.32 5.77 -15.35
CA GLY A 34 3.82 5.99 -16.71
C GLY A 34 5.31 6.32 -16.75
N LYS A 35 5.96 6.17 -17.93
CA LYS A 35 7.42 6.40 -18.10
C LYS A 35 7.83 7.82 -17.75
N GLU A 36 7.09 8.80 -18.23
CA GLU A 36 7.31 10.24 -17.96
C GLU A 36 6.52 10.70 -16.70
N GLY A 37 6.16 9.74 -15.83
CA GLY A 37 5.30 9.99 -14.69
C GLY A 37 5.94 10.93 -13.66
N THR A 38 5.11 11.74 -13.05
CA THR A 38 5.49 12.74 -12.04
C THR A 38 5.05 12.29 -10.65
N CYS A 39 5.66 12.86 -9.63
CA CYS A 39 5.18 12.83 -8.25
C CYS A 39 4.92 14.26 -7.77
N PHE A 40 3.77 14.45 -7.15
CA PHE A 40 3.39 15.69 -6.50
C PHE A 40 3.10 15.46 -5.02
N ALA A 41 3.40 16.46 -4.21
CA ALA A 41 2.95 16.57 -2.83
C ALA A 41 1.84 17.63 -2.73
N TYR A 42 0.91 17.41 -1.82
CA TYR A 42 -0.21 18.31 -1.52
C TYR A 42 -0.21 18.57 -0.02
N ASP A 43 0.02 19.82 0.37
CA ASP A 43 0.09 20.24 1.77
C ASP A 43 -1.32 20.23 2.37
N VAL A 44 -1.58 19.28 3.29
CA VAL A 44 -2.89 19.10 3.92
C VAL A 44 -3.24 20.31 4.78
N ARG A 45 -2.25 20.90 5.46
CA ARG A 45 -2.41 22.07 6.33
C ARG A 45 -2.69 23.36 5.57
N ASN A 46 -2.36 23.38 4.26
CA ASN A 46 -2.53 24.52 3.38
C ASN A 46 -3.48 24.22 2.22
N GLN A 47 -4.66 23.67 2.52
CA GLN A 47 -5.75 23.40 1.58
C GLN A 47 -5.30 22.56 0.38
N PHE A 48 -4.42 21.60 0.58
CA PHE A 48 -3.83 20.75 -0.45
C PHE A 48 -3.05 21.53 -1.52
N GLN A 49 -2.34 22.59 -1.12
CA GLN A 49 -1.47 23.31 -2.04
C GLN A 49 -0.46 22.35 -2.69
N LYS A 50 -0.46 22.34 -4.03
CA LYS A 50 0.32 21.43 -4.86
C LYS A 50 1.77 21.87 -4.96
N GLN A 51 2.69 20.90 -4.84
CA GLN A 51 4.13 21.06 -5.04
C GLN A 51 4.68 19.92 -5.88
N LEU A 52 5.57 20.20 -6.84
CA LEU A 52 6.30 19.18 -7.59
C LEU A 52 7.36 18.54 -6.69
N VAL A 53 7.38 17.20 -6.62
CA VAL A 53 8.43 16.43 -5.92
C VAL A 53 9.50 15.96 -6.92
N TRP A 54 9.09 15.30 -8.01
CA TRP A 54 9.98 15.02 -9.16
C TRP A 54 9.21 14.95 -10.47
N GLN A 55 9.95 15.18 -11.57
CA GLN A 55 9.44 15.05 -12.93
C GLN A 55 10.22 13.95 -13.64
N GLY A 56 9.63 12.76 -13.74
CA GLY A 56 10.29 11.59 -14.30
C GLY A 56 11.63 11.18 -13.64
N PRO A 57 12.02 9.91 -13.79
CA PRO A 57 11.20 8.84 -14.34
C PRO A 57 10.02 8.53 -13.44
N GLY A 58 8.93 8.01 -14.03
CA GLY A 58 7.78 7.50 -13.29
C GLY A 58 7.95 6.03 -12.91
N GLY A 59 6.86 5.24 -13.05
CA GLY A 59 6.88 3.83 -12.65
C GLY A 59 6.90 3.67 -11.13
N THR A 60 6.16 4.53 -10.42
CA THR A 60 6.12 4.51 -8.95
C THR A 60 4.98 3.63 -8.48
N ARG A 61 5.32 2.52 -7.83
CA ARG A 61 4.37 1.55 -7.25
C ARG A 61 4.15 1.74 -5.76
N SER A 62 5.16 2.22 -5.04
CA SER A 62 5.11 2.42 -3.59
C SER A 62 5.89 3.66 -3.19
N ILE A 63 5.35 4.39 -2.21
CA ILE A 63 6.01 5.47 -1.49
C ILE A 63 5.80 5.20 -0.01
N ILE A 64 6.87 5.09 0.76
CA ILE A 64 6.83 4.78 2.20
C ILE A 64 7.57 5.88 2.97
N GLN A 65 6.91 6.45 3.96
CA GLN A 65 7.51 7.42 4.87
C GLN A 65 8.64 6.80 5.68
N VAL A 66 9.76 7.50 5.79
CA VAL A 66 10.82 7.13 6.75
C VAL A 66 10.30 7.46 8.16
N PRO A 67 10.24 6.47 9.06
CA PRO A 67 9.67 6.67 10.39
C PRO A 67 10.25 7.87 11.14
N GLY A 68 9.38 8.77 11.63
CA GLY A 68 9.77 9.92 12.43
C GLY A 68 10.39 11.08 11.64
N SER A 69 10.14 11.19 10.33
CA SER A 69 10.56 12.31 9.48
C SER A 69 9.54 12.57 8.38
N LEU A 70 9.73 13.62 7.58
CA LEU A 70 9.04 13.85 6.31
C LEU A 70 9.78 13.27 5.11
N ASP A 71 10.90 12.59 5.35
CA ASP A 71 11.59 11.84 4.32
C ASP A 71 10.76 10.62 3.90
N PHE A 72 11.00 10.14 2.71
CA PHE A 72 10.38 8.93 2.19
C PHE A 72 11.35 8.15 1.29
N VAL A 73 11.02 6.88 1.07
CA VAL A 73 11.60 6.07 0.02
C VAL A 73 10.51 5.74 -1.00
N ALA A 74 10.83 5.70 -2.28
CA ALA A 74 9.89 5.39 -3.35
C ALA A 74 10.51 4.47 -4.41
N THR A 75 9.67 3.67 -5.09
CA THR A 75 10.08 2.97 -6.31
C THR A 75 10.02 3.92 -7.50
N GLN A 76 10.93 3.75 -8.45
CA GLN A 76 10.88 4.31 -9.79
C GLN A 76 11.17 3.21 -10.83
N GLU A 77 10.76 3.43 -12.07
CA GLU A 77 11.00 2.55 -13.21
C GLU A 77 10.35 1.15 -13.08
N PHE A 78 9.25 1.04 -12.35
CA PHE A 78 8.35 -0.10 -12.38
C PHE A 78 7.12 0.24 -13.24
N TYR A 79 7.19 0.00 -14.53
CA TYR A 79 6.17 0.40 -15.48
C TYR A 79 5.01 -0.62 -15.59
N PRO A 80 3.91 -0.28 -16.30
CA PRO A 80 2.85 -1.22 -16.62
C PRO A 80 3.38 -2.52 -17.26
N ASP A 81 2.55 -3.59 -17.23
CA ASP A 81 2.89 -4.93 -17.74
C ASP A 81 4.11 -5.56 -17.09
N TYR A 82 4.44 -5.11 -15.85
CA TYR A 82 5.60 -5.57 -15.08
C TYR A 82 6.95 -5.36 -15.79
N ASP A 83 7.06 -4.31 -16.61
CA ASP A 83 8.33 -3.83 -17.15
C ASP A 83 9.12 -3.14 -16.04
N ALA A 84 9.90 -3.94 -15.29
CA ALA A 84 10.53 -3.52 -14.05
C ALA A 84 11.98 -4.02 -13.87
N ALA A 85 12.62 -4.44 -14.95
CA ALA A 85 14.01 -4.89 -14.91
C ALA A 85 14.99 -3.80 -14.43
N HIS A 86 14.62 -2.54 -14.59
CA HIS A 86 15.40 -1.36 -14.17
C HIS A 86 14.81 -0.68 -12.93
N CYS A 87 13.84 -1.33 -12.26
CA CYS A 87 13.25 -0.76 -11.05
C CYS A 87 14.32 -0.47 -10.01
N ARG A 88 14.19 0.70 -9.37
CA ARG A 88 15.09 1.15 -8.32
C ARG A 88 14.33 1.84 -7.19
N LEU A 89 15.01 1.98 -6.06
CA LEU A 89 14.60 2.83 -4.96
C LEU A 89 15.28 4.19 -5.07
N VAL A 90 14.53 5.23 -4.69
CA VAL A 90 15.01 6.59 -4.50
C VAL A 90 14.68 7.07 -3.09
N TYR A 91 15.54 7.89 -2.52
CA TYR A 91 15.33 8.57 -1.25
C TYR A 91 14.87 10.01 -1.51
N GLY A 92 13.78 10.41 -0.87
CA GLY A 92 13.31 11.79 -0.84
C GLY A 92 13.64 12.43 0.50
N HIS A 93 14.66 13.29 0.54
CA HIS A 93 15.04 14.03 1.75
C HIS A 93 14.30 15.36 1.82
N PHE A 94 13.57 15.59 2.92
CA PHE A 94 12.82 16.84 3.14
C PHE A 94 13.71 17.91 3.75
N GLU A 95 13.94 18.96 3.00
CA GLU A 95 14.73 20.10 3.44
C GLU A 95 14.13 21.42 2.92
N ASN A 96 14.05 22.45 3.76
CA ASN A 96 13.58 23.79 3.38
C ASN A 96 12.22 23.83 2.67
N GLY A 97 11.29 22.92 3.09
CA GLY A 97 9.93 22.85 2.55
C GLY A 97 9.79 22.13 1.22
N SER A 98 10.81 21.39 0.77
CA SER A 98 10.79 20.62 -0.46
C SER A 98 11.57 19.31 -0.31
N TRP A 99 11.45 18.40 -1.31
CA TRP A 99 12.20 17.15 -1.31
C TRP A 99 13.34 17.17 -2.33
N LEU A 100 14.53 16.77 -1.87
CA LEU A 100 15.66 16.42 -2.72
C LEU A 100 15.63 14.92 -2.99
N ILE A 101 15.52 14.54 -4.27
CA ILE A 101 15.42 13.13 -4.68
C ILE A 101 16.80 12.64 -5.13
N GLN A 102 17.23 11.52 -4.54
CA GLN A 102 18.48 10.88 -4.94
C GLN A 102 18.31 9.39 -5.14
N PRO A 103 18.99 8.81 -6.16
CA PRO A 103 19.03 7.37 -6.34
C PRO A 103 19.60 6.68 -5.11
N MET A 104 19.02 5.56 -4.73
CA MET A 104 19.38 4.79 -3.54
C MET A 104 19.98 3.43 -3.91
N GLN A 105 19.22 2.60 -4.61
CA GLN A 105 19.64 1.25 -4.98
C GLN A 105 18.78 0.69 -6.11
N ASP A 106 19.42 -0.05 -7.04
CA ASP A 106 18.70 -0.84 -8.05
C ASP A 106 18.06 -2.06 -7.40
N PHE A 107 16.76 -2.24 -7.66
CA PHE A 107 15.96 -3.36 -7.16
C PHE A 107 15.02 -3.87 -8.26
N PRO A 108 15.50 -4.70 -9.19
CA PRO A 108 14.68 -5.24 -10.25
C PRO A 108 13.40 -5.92 -9.72
N TYR A 109 12.26 -5.60 -10.34
CA TYR A 109 10.95 -6.14 -10.02
C TYR A 109 10.44 -5.91 -8.59
N LEU A 110 11.01 -4.97 -7.83
CA LEU A 110 10.56 -4.63 -6.48
C LEU A 110 9.15 -4.03 -6.54
N HIS A 111 8.17 -4.81 -6.10
CA HIS A 111 6.76 -4.43 -6.19
C HIS A 111 6.24 -3.77 -4.91
N ARG A 112 6.65 -4.27 -3.76
CA ARG A 112 6.31 -3.73 -2.44
C ARG A 112 7.57 -3.64 -1.59
N PHE A 113 7.61 -2.67 -0.72
CA PHE A 113 8.63 -2.58 0.33
C PHE A 113 8.05 -1.84 1.54
N ASP A 114 8.77 -1.90 2.65
CA ASP A 114 8.39 -1.23 3.87
C ASP A 114 9.61 -0.79 4.68
N LEU A 115 9.39 0.23 5.52
CA LEU A 115 10.36 0.83 6.43
C LEU A 115 9.79 0.79 7.85
N ILE A 116 10.36 -0.04 8.70
CA ILE A 116 9.79 -0.36 10.00
C ILE A 116 10.70 0.17 11.10
N ALA A 117 10.17 1.06 11.94
CA ALA A 117 10.93 1.52 13.11
C ALA A 117 11.32 0.35 14.01
N ALA A 118 12.62 0.17 14.25
CA ALA A 118 13.09 -0.80 15.23
C ALA A 118 12.76 -0.32 16.66
N LYS A 119 12.59 -1.25 17.61
CA LYS A 119 12.38 -0.90 19.02
C LYS A 119 13.60 -0.21 19.63
N GLU A 120 14.78 -0.46 19.10
CA GLU A 120 16.01 0.26 19.47
C GLU A 120 16.00 1.66 18.85
N ARG A 121 16.45 2.65 19.60
CA ARG A 121 16.49 4.05 19.18
C ARG A 121 17.27 4.21 17.86
N GLN A 122 16.62 4.81 16.87
CA GLN A 122 17.13 5.22 15.54
C GLN A 122 17.26 4.14 14.46
N GLY A 123 16.98 2.85 14.74
CA GLY A 123 17.00 1.82 13.71
C GLY A 123 15.75 1.80 12.84
N VAL A 124 15.91 1.54 11.55
CA VAL A 124 14.81 1.30 10.61
C VAL A 124 15.08 0.02 9.84
N HIS A 125 14.23 -0.99 10.04
CA HIS A 125 14.26 -2.20 9.23
C HIS A 125 13.74 -1.91 7.83
N PHE A 126 14.28 -2.61 6.86
CA PHE A 126 13.80 -2.66 5.49
C PHE A 126 13.25 -4.06 5.18
N VAL A 127 12.11 -4.11 4.51
CA VAL A 127 11.54 -5.30 3.88
C VAL A 127 11.26 -4.98 2.43
N GLY A 128 11.71 -5.83 1.50
CA GLY A 128 11.48 -5.68 0.07
C GLY A 128 10.93 -6.94 -0.55
N LEU A 129 9.93 -6.82 -1.44
CA LEU A 129 9.27 -7.92 -2.11
C LEU A 129 9.34 -7.71 -3.62
N SER A 130 10.09 -8.56 -4.33
CA SER A 130 10.05 -8.56 -5.79
C SER A 130 8.93 -9.50 -6.27
N ILE A 131 8.11 -9.02 -7.22
CA ILE A 131 6.98 -9.81 -7.74
C ILE A 131 7.43 -11.01 -8.59
N ALA A 132 8.60 -10.90 -9.19
CA ALA A 132 9.36 -11.92 -9.90
C ALA A 132 10.85 -11.64 -9.67
N ASN A 133 11.74 -12.58 -9.96
CA ASN A 133 13.18 -12.33 -9.97
C ASN A 133 13.65 -11.83 -11.35
N SER A 134 13.08 -12.39 -12.42
CA SER A 134 13.27 -11.93 -13.80
C SER A 134 12.05 -12.29 -14.66
N LYS A 135 11.93 -11.67 -15.83
CA LYS A 135 10.89 -11.95 -16.81
C LYS A 135 11.48 -11.85 -18.22
N LEU A 136 11.17 -12.83 -19.06
CA LEU A 136 11.53 -12.79 -20.49
C LEU A 136 10.46 -12.08 -21.33
N PHE A 137 9.19 -12.12 -20.87
CA PHE A 137 8.02 -11.45 -21.47
C PHE A 137 6.98 -11.18 -20.38
N PRO A 138 5.97 -10.35 -20.60
CA PRO A 138 5.02 -9.93 -19.55
C PRO A 138 4.32 -11.07 -18.80
N GLU A 139 3.96 -12.15 -19.46
CA GLU A 139 3.27 -13.32 -18.89
C GLU A 139 4.21 -14.36 -18.27
N ASP A 140 5.54 -14.16 -18.34
CA ASP A 140 6.51 -15.04 -17.71
C ASP A 140 6.51 -14.87 -16.19
N TRP A 141 6.11 -15.90 -15.47
CA TRP A 141 6.08 -15.96 -14.01
C TRP A 141 6.94 -17.11 -13.44
N LEU A 142 7.79 -17.74 -14.27
CA LEU A 142 8.55 -18.93 -13.85
C LEU A 142 9.64 -18.63 -12.83
N ASP A 143 10.26 -17.45 -12.96
CA ASP A 143 11.31 -17.02 -12.03
C ASP A 143 10.68 -16.26 -10.84
N ARG A 144 10.53 -16.98 -9.74
CA ARG A 144 9.77 -16.57 -8.56
C ARG A 144 10.33 -15.33 -7.87
N GLY A 145 9.45 -14.54 -7.32
CA GLY A 145 9.79 -13.38 -6.50
C GLY A 145 10.54 -13.72 -5.21
N LYS A 146 11.24 -12.75 -4.68
CA LYS A 146 12.15 -12.82 -3.53
C LYS A 146 11.68 -11.92 -2.41
N VAL A 147 12.00 -12.31 -1.20
CA VAL A 147 11.84 -11.48 0.00
C VAL A 147 13.22 -11.03 0.46
N TYR A 148 13.41 -9.74 0.52
CA TYR A 148 14.64 -9.10 1.00
C TYR A 148 14.38 -8.46 2.36
N VAL A 149 15.39 -8.51 3.22
CA VAL A 149 15.39 -7.82 4.52
C VAL A 149 16.72 -7.09 4.68
N GLY A 150 16.72 -6.05 5.51
CA GLY A 150 17.91 -5.25 5.78
C GLY A 150 17.58 -4.09 6.69
N HIS A 151 18.35 -3.02 6.61
CA HIS A 151 18.07 -1.79 7.34
C HIS A 151 18.43 -0.55 6.52
N LEU A 152 17.78 0.57 6.87
CA LEU A 152 18.04 1.88 6.30
C LEU A 152 19.05 2.62 7.18
N ASP A 153 20.21 2.96 6.61
CA ASP A 153 21.08 4.01 7.13
C ASP A 153 20.49 5.37 6.75
N ARG A 154 19.96 6.09 7.74
CA ARG A 154 19.31 7.39 7.53
C ARG A 154 20.29 8.52 7.22
N GLU A 155 21.51 8.44 7.76
CA GLU A 155 22.56 9.45 7.53
C GLU A 155 23.15 9.29 6.14
N GLY A 156 23.48 8.06 5.73
CA GLY A 156 23.95 7.73 4.39
C GLY A 156 22.85 7.66 3.34
N GLN A 157 21.57 7.67 3.75
CA GLN A 157 20.39 7.58 2.87
C GLN A 157 20.47 6.38 1.92
N GLN A 158 20.90 5.23 2.46
CA GLN A 158 21.13 4.00 1.70
C GLN A 158 20.65 2.77 2.50
N LEU A 159 20.42 1.66 1.79
CA LEU A 159 20.15 0.38 2.43
C LEU A 159 21.45 -0.35 2.73
N GLU A 160 21.49 -0.99 3.90
CA GLU A 160 22.62 -1.77 4.38
C GLU A 160 22.20 -3.19 4.78
N ALA A 161 23.18 -4.11 4.80
CA ALA A 161 23.02 -5.50 5.21
C ALA A 161 21.82 -6.20 4.55
N ILE A 162 21.62 -5.95 3.23
CA ILE A 162 20.54 -6.58 2.48
C ILE A 162 20.80 -8.07 2.37
N GLU A 163 19.86 -8.85 2.88
CA GLU A 163 19.82 -10.30 2.83
C GLU A 163 18.58 -10.78 2.12
N GLU A 164 18.69 -11.89 1.43
CA GLU A 164 17.57 -12.57 0.80
C GLU A 164 17.12 -13.72 1.72
N LEU A 165 15.85 -13.69 2.13
CA LEU A 165 15.29 -14.80 2.90
C LEU A 165 15.15 -16.05 2.01
N PRO A 166 15.26 -17.27 2.56
CA PRO A 166 15.17 -18.52 1.80
C PRO A 166 13.69 -18.82 1.41
N LEU A 167 13.02 -17.85 0.80
CA LEU A 167 11.63 -17.91 0.39
C LEU A 167 11.48 -17.40 -1.04
N ARG A 168 10.90 -18.24 -1.91
CA ARG A 168 10.64 -17.94 -3.31
C ARG A 168 9.17 -18.15 -3.60
N LEU A 169 8.47 -17.09 -3.95
CA LEU A 169 7.03 -17.10 -4.13
C LEU A 169 6.62 -16.65 -5.53
N LEU A 170 5.62 -17.33 -6.07
CA LEU A 170 5.06 -17.02 -7.38
C LEU A 170 4.11 -15.85 -7.28
N LYS A 171 4.32 -14.82 -8.12
CA LYS A 171 3.51 -13.60 -8.11
C LYS A 171 3.38 -13.00 -6.71
N LEU A 172 4.51 -12.78 -6.06
CA LEU A 172 4.60 -12.20 -4.72
C LEU A 172 4.09 -10.74 -4.74
N HIS A 173 2.80 -10.56 -4.45
CA HIS A 173 2.09 -9.32 -4.72
C HIS A 173 1.76 -8.52 -3.46
N GLY A 174 1.17 -9.17 -2.45
CA GLY A 174 0.60 -8.48 -1.31
C GLY A 174 1.58 -8.30 -0.15
N TYR A 175 1.43 -7.18 0.53
CA TYR A 175 2.13 -6.86 1.76
C TYR A 175 1.22 -6.08 2.71
N PHE A 176 1.07 -6.54 3.95
CA PHE A 176 0.35 -5.85 5.00
C PHE A 176 1.23 -5.61 6.23
N PRO A 177 1.46 -4.34 6.63
CA PRO A 177 2.26 -4.01 7.81
C PRO A 177 1.44 -4.12 9.10
N ALA A 178 1.77 -5.08 9.96
CA ALA A 178 1.24 -5.19 11.32
C ALA A 178 2.34 -4.87 12.35
N HIS A 179 3.01 -3.74 12.18
CA HIS A 179 4.24 -3.38 12.89
C HIS A 179 4.11 -3.36 14.41
N GLN A 180 2.98 -2.87 14.92
CA GLN A 180 2.73 -2.80 16.38
C GLN A 180 2.71 -4.18 17.02
N GLU A 181 2.40 -5.22 16.24
CA GLU A 181 2.34 -6.61 16.67
C GLU A 181 3.67 -7.36 16.46
N GLY A 182 4.67 -6.71 15.86
CA GLY A 182 5.97 -7.31 15.57
C GLY A 182 5.97 -8.29 14.40
N TYR A 183 5.03 -8.15 13.46
CA TYR A 183 4.99 -8.95 12.23
C TYR A 183 4.46 -8.15 11.05
N SER A 184 4.58 -8.74 9.87
CA SER A 184 3.90 -8.34 8.63
C SER A 184 3.35 -9.57 7.93
N PHE A 185 2.39 -9.40 7.03
CA PHE A 185 1.95 -10.48 6.14
C PHE A 185 2.45 -10.23 4.73
N ILE A 186 2.84 -11.31 4.08
CA ILE A 186 3.12 -11.39 2.65
C ILE A 186 2.18 -12.38 2.00
N SER A 187 1.70 -12.09 0.79
CA SER A 187 0.79 -12.95 0.06
C SER A 187 1.19 -13.17 -1.39
N ALA A 188 0.93 -14.38 -1.88
CA ALA A 188 1.33 -14.88 -3.17
C ALA A 188 0.41 -16.02 -3.64
N VAL A 189 0.75 -16.68 -4.74
CA VAL A 189 0.02 -17.88 -5.22
C VAL A 189 0.05 -19.00 -4.18
N GLU A 190 1.15 -19.16 -3.45
CA GLU A 190 1.30 -20.19 -2.41
C GLU A 190 0.51 -19.89 -1.13
N GLY A 191 -0.08 -18.70 -1.01
CA GLY A 191 -0.89 -18.31 0.13
C GLY A 191 -0.34 -17.13 0.92
N VAL A 192 -0.61 -17.10 2.22
CA VAL A 192 -0.20 -16.04 3.15
C VAL A 192 0.89 -16.52 4.09
N PHE A 193 1.93 -15.71 4.21
CA PHE A 193 3.06 -15.93 5.11
C PHE A 193 3.15 -14.80 6.12
N LYS A 194 3.35 -15.15 7.38
CA LYS A 194 3.62 -14.22 8.46
C LYS A 194 5.12 -14.04 8.61
N LEU A 195 5.60 -12.83 8.40
CA LEU A 195 6.99 -12.42 8.55
C LEU A 195 7.17 -11.79 9.94
N HIS A 196 7.94 -12.42 10.81
CA HIS A 196 8.23 -11.91 12.15
C HIS A 196 9.37 -10.89 12.09
N ILE A 197 9.09 -9.68 12.58
CA ILE A 197 10.02 -8.56 12.58
C ILE A 197 10.91 -8.67 13.82
N PRO A 198 12.24 -8.73 13.68
CA PRO A 198 13.14 -8.78 14.83
C PRO A 198 13.10 -7.45 15.61
N GLU A 199 13.31 -7.52 16.93
CA GLU A 199 13.30 -6.32 17.78
C GLU A 199 14.51 -5.42 17.52
N ARG A 200 15.64 -6.00 17.06
CA ARG A 200 16.92 -5.33 16.86
C ARG A 200 17.42 -5.49 15.44
N LEU A 201 18.11 -4.49 14.93
CA LEU A 201 18.82 -4.59 13.67
C LEU A 201 19.84 -5.73 13.70
N GLY A 202 19.94 -6.46 12.57
CA GLY A 202 20.85 -7.61 12.44
C GLY A 202 20.43 -8.88 13.18
N ALA A 203 19.31 -8.88 13.92
CA ALA A 203 18.74 -10.11 14.47
C ALA A 203 17.99 -10.90 13.38
N PRO A 204 17.91 -12.25 13.50
CA PRO A 204 17.35 -13.09 12.46
C PRO A 204 15.85 -12.87 12.27
N TRP A 205 15.43 -12.82 11.03
CA TRP A 205 14.02 -12.83 10.61
C TRP A 205 13.51 -14.27 10.55
N SER A 206 12.23 -14.45 10.81
CA SER A 206 11.57 -15.75 10.61
C SER A 206 10.26 -15.58 9.86
N VAL A 207 9.86 -16.61 9.15
CA VAL A 207 8.67 -16.62 8.32
C VAL A 207 7.94 -17.96 8.49
N GLU A 208 6.61 -17.91 8.58
CA GLU A 208 5.75 -19.09 8.65
C GLU A 208 4.58 -18.95 7.69
N GLN A 209 4.17 -20.03 7.04
CA GLN A 209 2.95 -20.05 6.23
C GLN A 209 1.75 -20.21 7.15
N VAL A 210 0.77 -19.29 7.06
CA VAL A 210 -0.43 -19.26 7.91
C VAL A 210 -1.72 -19.55 7.14
N TYR A 211 -1.67 -19.51 5.80
CA TYR A 211 -2.79 -19.84 4.91
C TYR A 211 -2.27 -20.32 3.56
N ASP A 212 -2.92 -21.30 2.94
CA ASP A 212 -2.42 -22.05 1.78
C ASP A 212 -3.21 -21.83 0.47
N GLN A 213 -4.07 -20.80 0.43
CA GLN A 213 -4.80 -20.44 -0.80
C GLN A 213 -4.22 -19.20 -1.44
N GLU A 214 -4.30 -19.12 -2.76
CA GLU A 214 -3.83 -17.97 -3.54
C GLU A 214 -4.52 -16.69 -3.13
N ILE A 215 -3.74 -15.74 -2.63
CA ILE A 215 -4.17 -14.41 -2.17
C ILE A 215 -3.33 -13.34 -2.84
N SER A 216 -3.97 -12.38 -3.49
CA SER A 216 -3.24 -11.26 -4.08
C SER A 216 -2.91 -10.18 -3.07
N ASP A 217 -3.80 -9.89 -2.13
CA ASP A 217 -3.57 -8.91 -1.07
C ASP A 217 -4.46 -9.18 0.15
N LEU A 218 -4.07 -8.65 1.31
CA LEU A 218 -4.86 -8.75 2.54
C LEU A 218 -4.65 -7.53 3.45
N VAL A 219 -5.63 -7.28 4.33
CA VAL A 219 -5.54 -6.34 5.46
C VAL A 219 -6.23 -6.92 6.69
N GLU A 220 -5.85 -6.43 7.86
CA GLU A 220 -6.54 -6.75 9.11
C GLU A 220 -7.66 -5.75 9.41
N VAL A 221 -8.80 -6.24 9.87
CA VAL A 221 -9.95 -5.44 10.28
C VAL A 221 -10.59 -5.99 11.55
N ASN A 222 -11.06 -5.13 12.43
CA ASN A 222 -11.63 -5.55 13.72
C ASN A 222 -13.18 -5.60 13.66
N TRP A 223 -13.75 -6.49 12.82
CA TRP A 223 -15.20 -6.61 12.66
C TRP A 223 -15.84 -7.50 13.73
N SER A 224 -15.19 -8.57 14.13
CA SER A 224 -15.70 -9.49 15.17
C SER A 224 -15.49 -8.99 16.62
N GLY A 225 -14.80 -7.85 16.79
CA GLY A 225 -14.52 -7.23 18.09
C GLY A 225 -13.27 -6.35 18.05
N PRO A 226 -12.98 -5.58 19.11
CA PRO A 226 -11.90 -4.59 19.13
C PRO A 226 -10.51 -5.14 18.82
N GLU A 227 -10.25 -6.41 19.19
CA GLU A 227 -8.96 -7.09 18.99
C GLU A 227 -9.07 -8.28 18.04
N ALA A 228 -10.12 -8.33 17.20
CA ALA A 228 -10.45 -9.53 16.43
C ALA A 228 -9.40 -9.85 15.35
N LYS A 229 -8.81 -8.83 14.72
CA LYS A 229 -7.82 -8.98 13.64
C LYS A 229 -8.30 -9.92 12.52
N ASP A 230 -9.57 -9.78 12.13
CA ASP A 230 -10.15 -10.52 11.02
C ASP A 230 -9.38 -10.19 9.74
N LYS A 231 -9.27 -11.14 8.81
CA LYS A 231 -8.49 -11.03 7.59
C LYS A 231 -9.39 -10.70 6.40
N ALA A 232 -9.32 -9.49 5.91
CA ALA A 232 -9.96 -9.08 4.65
C ALA A 232 -9.04 -9.42 3.48
N LEU A 233 -9.47 -10.31 2.60
CA LEU A 233 -8.66 -11.01 1.61
C LEU A 233 -9.15 -10.77 0.19
N ILE A 234 -8.22 -10.59 -0.74
CA ILE A 234 -8.45 -10.64 -2.18
C ILE A 234 -7.97 -11.99 -2.69
N LEU A 235 -8.90 -12.85 -3.13
CA LEU A 235 -8.61 -14.18 -3.63
C LEU A 235 -8.16 -14.16 -5.10
N GLY A 236 -7.16 -14.96 -5.41
CA GLY A 236 -6.56 -15.07 -6.75
C GLY A 236 -5.67 -13.88 -7.11
N PHE A 237 -4.74 -14.09 -8.02
CA PHE A 237 -3.92 -13.01 -8.57
C PHE A 237 -4.77 -12.06 -9.43
N GLN A 238 -4.67 -10.75 -9.21
CA GLN A 238 -5.57 -9.74 -9.78
C GLN A 238 -7.05 -10.03 -9.47
N GLY A 239 -7.30 -10.45 -8.24
CA GLY A 239 -8.47 -11.14 -7.76
C GLY A 239 -9.82 -10.54 -8.11
N ASP A 240 -10.79 -11.44 -8.25
CA ASP A 240 -12.17 -11.13 -8.60
C ASP A 240 -13.15 -11.35 -7.42
N ARG A 241 -12.62 -11.78 -6.27
CA ARG A 241 -13.42 -12.10 -5.08
C ARG A 241 -12.82 -11.50 -3.82
N PHE A 242 -13.68 -10.91 -3.02
CA PHE A 242 -13.37 -10.36 -1.71
C PHE A 242 -14.10 -11.14 -0.62
N GLN A 243 -13.37 -11.50 0.44
CA GLN A 243 -13.94 -12.13 1.64
C GLN A 243 -13.22 -11.67 2.90
N VAL A 244 -13.87 -11.89 4.03
CA VAL A 244 -13.28 -11.69 5.37
C VAL A 244 -13.33 -12.98 6.15
N LEU A 245 -12.20 -13.43 6.64
CA LEU A 245 -12.04 -14.57 7.53
C LEU A 245 -11.72 -14.10 8.95
N ASN A 246 -11.92 -14.96 9.93
CA ASN A 246 -11.46 -14.71 11.29
C ASN A 246 -9.92 -14.63 11.36
N ALA A 247 -9.39 -14.21 12.51
CA ALA A 247 -7.96 -14.05 12.74
C ALA A 247 -7.10 -15.29 12.41
N LEU A 248 -7.70 -16.48 12.51
CA LEU A 248 -7.02 -17.76 12.28
C LEU A 248 -7.20 -18.29 10.85
N PHE A 249 -7.82 -17.56 9.95
CA PHE A 249 -8.15 -17.97 8.57
C PHE A 249 -9.05 -19.21 8.47
N GLN A 250 -9.82 -19.53 9.52
CA GLN A 250 -10.61 -20.77 9.62
C GLN A 250 -12.10 -20.59 9.36
N GLN A 251 -12.65 -19.43 9.69
CA GLN A 251 -14.07 -19.16 9.60
C GLN A 251 -14.34 -17.93 8.72
N GLU A 252 -15.24 -18.08 7.76
CA GLU A 252 -15.75 -16.97 6.97
C GLU A 252 -16.67 -16.09 7.82
N ILE A 253 -16.31 -14.80 7.92
CA ILE A 253 -17.12 -13.75 8.56
C ILE A 253 -18.04 -13.10 7.54
N TYR A 254 -17.50 -12.87 6.32
CA TYR A 254 -18.22 -12.21 5.25
C TYR A 254 -17.65 -12.58 3.89
N ARG A 255 -18.55 -12.63 2.89
CA ARG A 255 -18.20 -12.73 1.48
C ARG A 255 -18.96 -11.67 0.71
N PHE A 256 -18.24 -10.89 -0.09
CA PHE A 256 -18.89 -9.92 -0.97
C PHE A 256 -19.71 -10.67 -2.03
N PRO A 257 -20.98 -10.27 -2.25
CA PRO A 257 -21.92 -11.09 -3.04
C PRO A 257 -21.64 -11.04 -4.56
N GLU A 258 -20.94 -10.03 -5.02
CA GLU A 258 -20.67 -9.81 -6.45
C GLU A 258 -19.18 -10.02 -6.77
N ALA A 259 -18.86 -10.23 -8.05
CA ALA A 259 -17.48 -10.21 -8.50
C ALA A 259 -16.89 -8.80 -8.38
N THR A 260 -15.64 -8.71 -7.98
CA THR A 260 -14.86 -7.48 -7.88
C THR A 260 -13.64 -7.57 -8.80
N PRO A 261 -13.84 -7.56 -10.13
CA PRO A 261 -12.78 -7.95 -11.05
C PRO A 261 -11.62 -6.95 -11.00
N PHE A 262 -10.43 -7.49 -10.85
CA PHE A 262 -9.19 -6.78 -10.76
C PHE A 262 -9.11 -5.79 -9.58
N VAL A 263 -9.24 -6.31 -8.36
CA VAL A 263 -9.01 -5.51 -7.15
C VAL A 263 -7.54 -5.10 -7.07
N GLN A 264 -7.30 -3.81 -6.87
CA GLN A 264 -5.95 -3.25 -6.68
C GLN A 264 -5.84 -2.35 -5.45
N ALA A 265 -6.94 -1.75 -5.01
CA ALA A 265 -6.94 -0.87 -3.84
C ALA A 265 -7.61 -1.58 -2.67
N LEU A 266 -6.87 -1.77 -1.58
CA LEU A 266 -7.34 -2.35 -0.34
C LEU A 266 -6.74 -1.58 0.84
N TRP A 267 -7.60 -1.16 1.76
CA TRP A 267 -7.20 -0.48 2.99
C TRP A 267 -8.14 -0.89 4.11
N ALA A 268 -7.64 -0.98 5.34
CA ALA A 268 -8.46 -1.15 6.53
C ALA A 268 -8.00 -0.21 7.65
N GLY A 269 -8.96 0.24 8.45
CA GLY A 269 -8.71 1.14 9.55
C GLY A 269 -10.00 1.66 10.17
N SER A 270 -9.91 2.72 10.97
CA SER A 270 -11.08 3.39 11.53
C SER A 270 -11.53 4.53 10.62
N LEU A 271 -12.79 4.52 10.19
CA LEU A 271 -13.39 5.61 9.42
C LEU A 271 -14.79 5.91 9.97
N ALA A 272 -15.08 7.18 10.23
CA ALA A 272 -16.31 7.61 10.87
C ALA A 272 -16.59 6.95 12.25
N GLY A 273 -15.49 6.56 12.96
CA GLY A 273 -15.55 5.90 14.27
C GLY A 273 -15.89 4.41 14.20
N ARG A 274 -15.75 3.75 13.04
CA ARG A 274 -16.04 2.33 12.83
C ARG A 274 -14.88 1.63 12.13
N ALA A 275 -14.66 0.35 12.47
CA ALA A 275 -13.75 -0.51 11.73
C ALA A 275 -14.26 -0.70 10.29
N SER A 276 -13.42 -0.33 9.33
CA SER A 276 -13.78 -0.13 7.93
C SER A 276 -12.79 -0.81 7.00
N VAL A 277 -13.29 -1.26 5.85
CA VAL A 277 -12.48 -1.68 4.70
C VAL A 277 -12.84 -0.81 3.50
N LEU A 278 -11.84 -0.28 2.83
CA LEU A 278 -11.97 0.33 1.51
C LEU A 278 -11.51 -0.68 0.46
N LEU A 279 -12.33 -0.88 -0.56
CA LEU A 279 -12.12 -1.84 -1.64
C LEU A 279 -12.29 -1.14 -2.98
N GLY A 280 -11.26 -1.13 -3.81
CA GLY A 280 -11.30 -0.56 -5.15
C GLY A 280 -10.92 -1.59 -6.21
N TYR A 281 -11.72 -1.72 -7.28
CA TYR A 281 -11.47 -2.63 -8.38
C TYR A 281 -11.56 -1.92 -9.74
N ARG A 282 -10.86 -2.47 -10.76
CA ARG A 282 -10.57 -1.74 -12.00
C ARG A 282 -11.46 -2.08 -13.18
N GLU A 283 -12.10 -3.22 -13.19
CA GLU A 283 -12.91 -3.71 -14.31
C GLU A 283 -14.40 -3.72 -13.95
N GLY A 284 -15.25 -3.93 -14.93
CA GLY A 284 -16.70 -3.90 -14.74
C GLY A 284 -17.20 -2.51 -14.33
N ARG A 285 -17.84 -2.40 -13.16
CA ARG A 285 -18.29 -1.10 -12.62
C ARG A 285 -17.16 -0.24 -12.08
N ALA A 286 -15.96 -0.81 -11.88
CA ALA A 286 -14.76 -0.12 -11.42
C ALA A 286 -15.01 0.81 -10.21
N GLU A 287 -15.68 0.26 -9.20
CA GLU A 287 -16.15 1.01 -8.02
C GLU A 287 -15.06 1.15 -6.96
N LEU A 288 -15.19 2.20 -6.15
CA LEU A 288 -14.58 2.33 -4.84
C LEU A 288 -15.67 2.18 -3.79
N LEU A 289 -15.54 1.18 -2.93
CA LEU A 289 -16.52 0.80 -1.91
C LEU A 289 -15.94 0.99 -0.52
N LEU A 290 -16.81 1.40 0.42
CA LEU A 290 -16.55 1.37 1.86
C LEU A 290 -17.45 0.31 2.48
N LEU A 291 -16.86 -0.65 3.19
CA LEU A 291 -17.55 -1.71 3.91
C LEU A 291 -17.35 -1.52 5.42
N GLN A 292 -18.43 -1.60 6.18
CA GLN A 292 -18.42 -1.45 7.65
C GLN A 292 -19.33 -2.49 8.30
N MET A 293 -18.89 -3.06 9.42
CA MET A 293 -19.75 -3.89 10.26
C MET A 293 -20.70 -3.00 11.08
N GLN A 294 -22.01 -3.25 10.98
CA GLN A 294 -23.06 -2.57 11.76
C GLN A 294 -24.06 -3.62 12.24
N GLU A 295 -24.30 -3.70 13.55
CA GLU A 295 -25.28 -4.62 14.15
C GLU A 295 -25.16 -6.07 13.64
N GLN A 296 -23.93 -6.56 13.46
CA GLN A 296 -23.58 -7.89 12.93
C GLN A 296 -23.84 -8.09 11.42
N GLU A 297 -24.13 -7.02 10.68
CA GLU A 297 -24.25 -7.05 9.22
C GLU A 297 -23.21 -6.14 8.57
N VAL A 298 -22.73 -6.52 7.39
CA VAL A 298 -21.83 -5.67 6.60
C VAL A 298 -22.63 -4.73 5.72
N VAL A 299 -22.53 -3.44 6.02
CA VAL A 299 -23.12 -2.39 5.21
C VAL A 299 -22.08 -1.89 4.21
N THR A 300 -22.44 -1.90 2.93
CA THR A 300 -21.61 -1.40 1.84
C THR A 300 -22.09 -0.03 1.37
N TYR A 301 -21.17 0.92 1.33
CA TYR A 301 -21.38 2.25 0.78
C TYR A 301 -20.57 2.40 -0.50
N ARG A 302 -21.21 2.87 -1.58
CA ARG A 302 -20.50 3.25 -2.79
C ARG A 302 -19.90 4.65 -2.60
N VAL A 303 -18.55 4.73 -2.58
CA VAL A 303 -17.83 6.01 -2.52
C VAL A 303 -17.80 6.65 -3.91
N ALA A 304 -17.49 5.85 -4.94
CA ALA A 304 -17.46 6.28 -6.33
C ALA A 304 -17.60 5.09 -7.28
N GLU A 305 -17.94 5.36 -8.54
CA GLU A 305 -18.03 4.38 -9.62
C GLU A 305 -17.26 4.83 -10.86
N GLN A 306 -16.85 3.87 -11.71
CA GLN A 306 -16.05 4.11 -12.93
C GLN A 306 -14.71 4.80 -12.64
N VAL A 307 -14.14 4.59 -11.46
CA VAL A 307 -12.91 5.25 -11.02
C VAL A 307 -11.67 4.36 -11.18
N GLY A 308 -11.82 3.04 -11.06
CA GLY A 308 -10.72 2.08 -11.18
C GLY A 308 -9.55 2.41 -10.25
N ALA A 309 -9.84 2.53 -8.95
CA ALA A 309 -8.84 2.91 -7.95
C ALA A 309 -7.68 1.91 -7.89
N THR A 310 -6.44 2.38 -7.94
CA THR A 310 -5.21 1.58 -7.82
C THR A 310 -4.57 1.66 -6.45
N SER A 311 -4.81 2.74 -5.75
CA SER A 311 -4.34 2.96 -4.38
C SER A 311 -5.35 3.81 -3.63
N VAL A 312 -5.58 3.47 -2.37
CA VAL A 312 -6.51 4.18 -1.50
C VAL A 312 -5.96 4.18 -0.07
N LEU A 313 -6.21 5.25 0.62
CA LEU A 313 -5.99 5.35 2.06
C LEU A 313 -7.06 6.25 2.69
N ALA A 314 -7.22 6.16 4.01
CA ALA A 314 -8.02 7.12 4.75
C ALA A 314 -7.18 7.76 5.86
N PHE A 315 -7.46 9.02 6.15
CA PHE A 315 -6.81 9.78 7.21
C PHE A 315 -7.78 10.75 7.87
N ASN A 316 -7.43 11.20 9.06
CA ASN A 316 -8.18 12.23 9.79
C ASN A 316 -7.33 13.49 9.85
N TYR A 317 -7.92 14.61 9.49
CA TYR A 317 -7.31 15.93 9.67
C TYR A 317 -8.31 16.85 10.37
N GLU A 318 -7.91 17.42 11.50
CA GLU A 318 -8.73 18.32 12.34
C GLU A 318 -10.14 17.77 12.67
N GLY A 319 -10.23 16.46 12.93
CA GLY A 319 -11.49 15.80 13.29
C GLY A 319 -12.37 15.43 12.10
N GLN A 320 -11.95 15.74 10.89
CA GLN A 320 -12.64 15.37 9.65
C GLN A 320 -11.95 14.15 8.99
N ASP A 321 -12.73 13.13 8.68
CA ASP A 321 -12.25 11.96 7.97
C ASP A 321 -12.25 12.18 6.46
N TYR A 322 -11.19 11.72 5.81
CA TYR A 322 -10.96 11.77 4.37
C TYR A 322 -10.60 10.40 3.80
N ILE A 323 -11.05 10.13 2.59
CA ILE A 323 -10.59 9.01 1.75
C ILE A 323 -9.82 9.61 0.58
N LEU A 324 -8.56 9.24 0.42
CA LEU A 324 -7.74 9.61 -0.71
C LEU A 324 -7.69 8.45 -1.71
N SER A 325 -7.88 8.72 -2.99
CA SER A 325 -7.93 7.69 -4.03
C SER A 325 -7.20 8.12 -5.30
N ALA A 326 -6.33 7.23 -5.78
CA ALA A 326 -5.75 7.28 -7.12
C ALA A 326 -6.75 6.64 -8.11
N ASN A 327 -7.59 7.45 -8.71
CA ASN A 327 -8.63 7.06 -9.66
C ASN A 327 -8.01 6.87 -11.07
N ARG A 328 -7.38 5.71 -11.29
CA ARG A 328 -6.56 5.42 -12.46
C ARG A 328 -7.31 5.53 -13.79
N THR A 329 -8.54 5.04 -13.84
CA THR A 329 -9.36 5.08 -15.06
C THR A 329 -9.70 6.51 -15.50
N GLN A 330 -9.82 7.42 -14.53
CA GLN A 330 -10.13 8.81 -14.78
C GLN A 330 -8.90 9.74 -14.82
N ASN A 331 -7.70 9.20 -14.55
CA ASN A 331 -6.47 9.99 -14.37
C ASN A 331 -6.66 11.12 -13.33
N GLN A 332 -7.30 10.82 -12.20
CA GLN A 332 -7.62 11.79 -11.16
C GLN A 332 -7.08 11.37 -9.80
N LEU A 333 -6.48 12.30 -9.10
CA LEU A 333 -6.29 12.22 -7.66
C LEU A 333 -7.48 12.88 -6.98
N VAL A 334 -8.20 12.11 -6.16
CA VAL A 334 -9.45 12.58 -5.53
C VAL A 334 -9.38 12.38 -4.03
N CYS A 335 -9.82 13.38 -3.29
CA CYS A 335 -10.10 13.30 -1.87
C CYS A 335 -11.61 13.31 -1.65
N TYR A 336 -12.14 12.35 -0.89
CA TYR A 336 -13.55 12.30 -0.51
C TYR A 336 -13.65 12.64 0.98
N GLN A 337 -14.30 13.76 1.29
CA GLN A 337 -14.66 14.10 2.66
C GLN A 337 -15.82 13.23 3.11
N VAL A 338 -15.67 12.55 4.25
CA VAL A 338 -16.69 11.66 4.79
C VAL A 338 -17.64 12.46 5.69
N VAL A 339 -18.91 12.51 5.31
CA VAL A 339 -19.96 13.24 6.04
C VAL A 339 -20.92 12.23 6.66
N LYS A 340 -21.04 12.26 7.99
CA LYS A 340 -22.07 11.46 8.69
C LYS A 340 -23.41 12.12 8.41
N LYS A 341 -24.40 11.33 7.98
CA LYS A 341 -25.80 11.78 8.03
C LYS A 341 -26.31 11.50 9.44
N ASP A 342 -26.84 12.51 10.07
CA ASP A 342 -27.57 12.40 11.34
C ASP A 342 -28.79 11.46 11.21
#